data_f7f0a3fb46db463b3f0a21274ac933c9
#
_entry.id   f7f0a3fb46db463b3f0a21274ac933c9
#
_cell.length_a   1.000
_cell.length_b   1.000
_cell.length_c   1.000
_cell.angle_alpha   90.00
_cell.angle_beta   90.00
_cell.angle_gamma   90.00
#
_symmetry.space_group_name_H-M   'P 1'
#
loop_
_entity.id
_entity.type
_entity.pdbx_description
1 polymer ?
#
loop_
_entity_poly.entity_id
_entity_poly.type
_entity_poly.pdbx_seq_one_letter_code
_entity_poly.pdbx_strand_id
1 'polypeptide(L)'
;MSIENRTSTISRLRWQLAQYLERRWWQRYLRGKSPADYLRDKRAYWLRTLDNLDWEPVPGRRVLDAGCGPAGVFIALAGTEEVTALDPLLDHYERDLAIFHRADYPGVRFVTSPLEEAGPAGPYAAIYSFNAINHVRDWDRALDVLTRQAATGTRLLLTSDVHRHAWLRPVFAALPGDVLHPQQHGPEAYRRALTERGWRIEREDVLRTEAIFNYVAWTATFQGQ
;
A
#
# COMPACT_ATOMS: atom_id res chain seq x y z
N MET A 1 24.07 5.20 21.75
CA MET A 1 24.36 6.01 20.56
C MET A 1 23.56 5.44 19.41
N SER A 2 22.47 6.11 19.02
CA SER A 2 21.46 5.63 18.08
C SER A 2 21.96 5.69 16.65
N ILE A 3 22.02 4.53 15.98
CA ILE A 3 22.33 4.41 14.53
C ILE A 3 20.99 4.47 13.72
N GLU A 4 20.04 5.28 14.13
CA GLU A 4 18.70 5.31 13.53
C GLU A 4 18.38 6.54 12.69
N ASN A 5 19.39 7.29 12.24
CA ASN A 5 19.16 8.42 11.34
C ASN A 5 19.62 8.10 9.92
N ARG A 6 19.14 6.96 9.35
CA ARG A 6 19.20 6.75 7.91
C ARG A 6 17.98 7.42 7.30
N THR A 7 18.23 8.42 6.45
CA THR A 7 17.23 9.13 5.66
C THR A 7 16.23 8.12 5.08
N SER A 8 14.95 8.28 5.42
CA SER A 8 13.83 7.51 4.87
C SER A 8 13.62 7.72 3.37
N THR A 9 14.45 8.58 2.77
CA THR A 9 14.39 8.97 1.37
C THR A 9 15.46 8.25 0.53
N ILE A 10 15.04 7.55 -0.51
CA ILE A 10 15.93 6.95 -1.51
C ILE A 10 16.15 7.86 -2.71
N SER A 11 17.25 7.62 -3.45
CA SER A 11 17.53 8.41 -4.65
C SER A 11 16.44 8.23 -5.72
N ARG A 12 16.18 9.30 -6.50
CA ARG A 12 15.20 9.29 -7.59
C ARG A 12 15.48 8.18 -8.61
N LEU A 13 16.75 7.98 -8.95
CA LEU A 13 17.18 6.96 -9.93
C LEU A 13 16.87 5.54 -9.42
N ARG A 14 17.15 5.26 -8.14
CA ARG A 14 16.83 3.96 -7.53
C ARG A 14 15.32 3.71 -7.50
N TRP A 15 14.53 4.72 -7.17
CA TRP A 15 13.07 4.62 -7.20
C TRP A 15 12.53 4.40 -8.61
N GLN A 16 13.04 5.13 -9.62
CA GLN A 16 12.64 4.93 -11.02
C GLN A 16 12.99 3.52 -11.53
N LEU A 17 14.14 2.97 -11.12
CA LEU A 17 14.50 1.60 -11.43
C LEU A 17 13.54 0.60 -10.78
N ALA A 18 13.16 0.81 -9.51
CA ALA A 18 12.17 -0.01 -8.82
C ALA A 18 10.82 -0.02 -9.57
N GLN A 19 10.31 1.16 -9.96
CA GLN A 19 9.07 1.29 -10.74
C GLN A 19 9.17 0.59 -12.11
N TYR A 20 10.29 0.70 -12.80
CA TYR A 20 10.51 -0.03 -14.06
C TYR A 20 10.49 -1.55 -13.86
N LEU A 21 11.16 -2.05 -12.82
CA LEU A 21 11.20 -3.48 -12.51
C LEU A 21 9.84 -4.00 -12.07
N GLU A 22 9.07 -3.23 -11.32
CA GLU A 22 7.70 -3.57 -10.93
C GLU A 22 6.79 -3.76 -12.15
N ARG A 23 6.83 -2.84 -13.12
CA ARG A 23 6.10 -2.98 -14.39
C ARG A 23 6.47 -4.28 -15.11
N ARG A 24 7.78 -4.57 -15.22
CA ARG A 24 8.27 -5.80 -15.87
C ARG A 24 7.83 -7.05 -15.11
N TRP A 25 7.80 -6.97 -13.79
CA TRP A 25 7.32 -8.05 -12.93
C TRP A 25 5.84 -8.33 -13.20
N TRP A 26 4.99 -7.31 -13.22
CA TRP A 26 3.56 -7.47 -13.52
C TRP A 26 3.32 -8.10 -14.88
N GLN A 27 3.99 -7.63 -15.94
CA GLN A 27 3.89 -8.19 -17.28
C GLN A 27 4.29 -9.69 -17.31
N ARG A 28 5.35 -10.05 -16.57
CA ARG A 28 5.82 -11.44 -16.50
C ARG A 28 4.88 -12.30 -15.65
N TYR A 29 4.46 -11.81 -14.50
CA TYR A 29 3.61 -12.52 -13.54
C TYR A 29 2.23 -12.85 -14.12
N LEU A 30 1.68 -11.99 -14.97
CA LEU A 30 0.37 -12.17 -15.60
C LEU A 30 0.44 -12.97 -16.91
N ARG A 31 1.63 -13.29 -17.40
CA ARG A 31 1.79 -14.03 -18.64
C ARG A 31 1.10 -15.41 -18.55
N GLY A 32 0.18 -15.65 -19.49
CA GLY A 32 -0.57 -16.92 -19.55
C GLY A 32 -1.71 -17.05 -18.55
N LYS A 33 -1.99 -16.04 -17.74
CA LYS A 33 -3.16 -16.01 -16.85
C LYS A 33 -4.38 -15.43 -17.59
N SER A 34 -5.55 -16.03 -17.37
CA SER A 34 -6.82 -15.45 -17.79
C SER A 34 -7.09 -14.16 -16.99
N PRO A 35 -7.30 -12.99 -17.62
CA PRO A 35 -7.61 -11.76 -16.92
C PRO A 35 -8.86 -11.87 -16.03
N ALA A 36 -9.94 -12.46 -16.53
CA ALA A 36 -11.19 -12.62 -15.82
C ALA A 36 -11.05 -13.51 -14.56
N ASP A 37 -10.36 -14.64 -14.70
CA ASP A 37 -10.12 -15.55 -13.58
C ASP A 37 -9.23 -14.89 -12.53
N TYR A 38 -8.17 -14.21 -12.96
CA TYR A 38 -7.28 -13.50 -12.06
C TYR A 38 -8.03 -12.43 -11.25
N LEU A 39 -8.84 -11.59 -11.88
CA LEU A 39 -9.60 -10.53 -11.21
C LEU A 39 -10.67 -11.10 -10.27
N ARG A 40 -11.37 -12.17 -10.67
CA ARG A 40 -12.32 -12.88 -9.80
C ARG A 40 -11.63 -13.38 -8.53
N ASP A 41 -10.49 -14.08 -8.69
CA ASP A 41 -9.75 -14.66 -7.58
C ASP A 41 -9.13 -13.57 -6.69
N LYS A 42 -8.69 -12.46 -7.29
CA LYS A 42 -8.15 -11.31 -6.57
C LYS A 42 -9.24 -10.57 -5.78
N ARG A 43 -10.43 -10.42 -6.35
CA ARG A 43 -11.59 -9.87 -5.62
C ARG A 43 -11.95 -10.75 -4.41
N ALA A 44 -12.00 -12.06 -4.60
CA ALA A 44 -12.24 -12.99 -3.51
C ALA A 44 -11.15 -12.96 -2.43
N TYR A 45 -9.89 -12.80 -2.85
CA TYR A 45 -8.76 -12.61 -1.93
C TYR A 45 -8.95 -11.35 -1.06
N TRP A 46 -9.31 -10.21 -1.66
CA TRP A 46 -9.51 -8.97 -0.90
C TRP A 46 -10.68 -9.09 0.08
N LEU A 47 -11.81 -9.64 -0.34
CA LEU A 47 -12.95 -9.86 0.55
C LEU A 47 -12.58 -10.72 1.76
N ARG A 48 -11.88 -11.84 1.53
CA ARG A 48 -11.38 -12.68 2.64
C ARG A 48 -10.37 -11.97 3.52
N THR A 49 -9.51 -11.12 2.95
CA THR A 49 -8.53 -10.35 3.73
C THR A 49 -9.22 -9.35 4.65
N LEU A 50 -10.23 -8.65 4.17
CA LEU A 50 -11.03 -7.74 4.97
C LEU A 50 -11.79 -8.49 6.07
N ASP A 51 -12.43 -9.61 5.75
CA ASP A 51 -13.15 -10.47 6.69
C ASP A 51 -12.24 -11.01 7.82
N ASN A 52 -11.06 -11.53 7.47
CA ASN A 52 -10.06 -12.02 8.43
C ASN A 52 -9.56 -10.92 9.41
N LEU A 53 -9.65 -9.66 9.00
CA LEU A 53 -9.25 -8.50 9.81
C LEU A 53 -10.43 -7.87 10.54
N ASP A 54 -11.61 -8.47 10.49
CA ASP A 54 -12.86 -7.90 11.02
C ASP A 54 -13.09 -6.47 10.50
N TRP A 55 -12.73 -6.25 9.22
CA TRP A 55 -12.81 -4.94 8.59
C TRP A 55 -14.02 -4.85 7.66
N GLU A 56 -15.05 -4.19 8.14
CA GLU A 56 -16.28 -3.98 7.37
C GLU A 56 -16.21 -2.70 6.55
N PRO A 57 -16.34 -2.78 5.21
CA PRO A 57 -16.58 -1.62 4.37
C PRO A 57 -17.91 -0.93 4.74
N VAL A 58 -17.96 0.39 4.66
CA VAL A 58 -19.16 1.18 5.00
C VAL A 58 -19.75 1.79 3.73
N PRO A 59 -20.95 1.34 3.30
CA PRO A 59 -21.55 1.80 2.04
C PRO A 59 -21.64 3.33 1.95
N GLY A 60 -21.36 3.87 0.74
CA GLY A 60 -21.44 5.30 0.46
C GLY A 60 -20.37 6.16 1.13
N ARG A 61 -19.37 5.58 1.77
CA ARG A 61 -18.26 6.34 2.37
C ARG A 61 -17.13 6.57 1.37
N ARG A 62 -16.54 7.76 1.43
CA ARG A 62 -15.35 8.10 0.65
C ARG A 62 -14.12 7.41 1.24
N VAL A 63 -13.43 6.64 0.42
CA VAL A 63 -12.24 5.88 0.83
C VAL A 63 -11.08 6.06 -0.14
N LEU A 64 -9.87 5.87 0.37
CA LEU A 64 -8.63 5.93 -0.41
C LEU A 64 -7.98 4.55 -0.47
N ASP A 65 -7.73 4.03 -1.67
CA ASP A 65 -6.85 2.89 -1.93
C ASP A 65 -5.49 3.44 -2.37
N ALA A 66 -4.56 3.55 -1.42
CA ALA A 66 -3.27 4.22 -1.57
C ALA A 66 -2.17 3.24 -1.97
N GLY A 67 -1.67 3.36 -3.20
CA GLY A 67 -0.78 2.39 -3.84
C GLY A 67 -1.56 1.16 -4.29
N CYS A 68 -2.65 1.39 -5.04
CA CYS A 68 -3.61 0.36 -5.39
C CYS A 68 -3.08 -0.71 -6.35
N GLY A 69 -1.99 -0.42 -7.09
CA GLY A 69 -1.53 -1.32 -8.15
C GLY A 69 -2.61 -1.56 -9.22
N PRO A 70 -2.41 -2.58 -10.09
CA PRO A 70 -3.39 -2.88 -11.15
C PRO A 70 -4.58 -3.71 -10.68
N ALA A 71 -4.57 -4.24 -9.45
CA ALA A 71 -5.63 -5.10 -8.90
C ALA A 71 -5.73 -4.94 -7.38
N GLY A 72 -5.82 -3.70 -6.91
CA GLY A 72 -5.92 -3.32 -5.51
C GLY A 72 -7.27 -3.65 -4.87
N VAL A 73 -7.43 -3.21 -3.64
CA VAL A 73 -8.67 -3.46 -2.89
C VAL A 73 -9.87 -2.76 -3.52
N PHE A 74 -9.65 -1.73 -4.35
CA PHE A 74 -10.71 -1.05 -5.10
C PHE A 74 -11.62 -2.03 -5.86
N ILE A 75 -11.11 -3.18 -6.35
CA ILE A 75 -11.93 -4.16 -7.07
C ILE A 75 -12.97 -4.87 -6.19
N ALA A 76 -12.74 -4.90 -4.88
CA ALA A 76 -13.69 -5.43 -3.91
C ALA A 76 -14.66 -4.36 -3.39
N LEU A 77 -14.21 -3.10 -3.34
CA LEU A 77 -14.96 -1.96 -2.77
C LEU A 77 -15.82 -1.23 -3.80
N ALA A 78 -15.51 -1.36 -5.10
CA ALA A 78 -16.25 -0.73 -6.19
C ALA A 78 -17.74 -1.10 -6.13
N GLY A 79 -18.61 -0.08 -6.16
CA GLY A 79 -20.05 -0.24 -6.03
C GLY A 79 -20.57 -0.29 -4.58
N THR A 80 -19.69 -0.38 -3.58
CA THR A 80 -20.05 -0.29 -2.16
C THR A 80 -19.61 1.03 -1.56
N GLU A 81 -18.37 1.45 -1.81
CA GLU A 81 -17.77 2.68 -1.30
C GLU A 81 -17.44 3.64 -2.45
N GLU A 82 -17.30 4.93 -2.14
CA GLU A 82 -16.80 5.95 -3.08
C GLU A 82 -15.27 5.91 -3.11
N VAL A 83 -14.71 5.07 -3.97
CA VAL A 83 -13.28 4.78 -3.97
C VAL A 83 -12.50 5.80 -4.78
N THR A 84 -11.44 6.36 -4.17
CA THR A 84 -10.31 6.95 -4.89
C THR A 84 -9.16 5.97 -4.85
N ALA A 85 -8.65 5.55 -6.02
CA ALA A 85 -7.53 4.62 -6.15
C ALA A 85 -6.32 5.36 -6.71
N LEU A 86 -5.22 5.36 -5.98
CA LEU A 86 -4.00 6.13 -6.29
C LEU A 86 -2.81 5.19 -6.47
N ASP A 87 -2.09 5.33 -7.58
CA ASP A 87 -0.85 4.62 -7.84
C ASP A 87 -0.04 5.34 -8.92
N PRO A 88 1.30 5.43 -8.85
CA PRO A 88 2.13 6.11 -9.85
C PRO A 88 2.17 5.41 -11.21
N LEU A 89 1.83 4.13 -11.29
CA LEU A 89 1.95 3.31 -12.49
C LEU A 89 0.62 3.06 -13.23
N LEU A 90 -0.50 3.69 -12.83
CA LEU A 90 -1.82 3.44 -13.43
C LEU A 90 -1.86 3.59 -14.95
N ASP A 91 -1.22 4.61 -15.50
CA ASP A 91 -1.18 4.83 -16.96
C ASP A 91 -0.37 3.74 -17.68
N HIS A 92 0.61 3.15 -17.00
CA HIS A 92 1.35 2.01 -17.50
C HIS A 92 0.51 0.72 -17.41
N TYR A 93 -0.20 0.52 -16.31
CA TYR A 93 -1.06 -0.65 -16.15
C TYR A 93 -2.20 -0.64 -17.18
N GLU A 94 -2.84 0.51 -17.41
CA GLU A 94 -3.88 0.70 -18.43
C GLU A 94 -3.40 0.31 -19.83
N ARG A 95 -2.18 0.67 -20.19
CA ARG A 95 -1.60 0.40 -21.50
C ARG A 95 -1.08 -1.02 -21.65
N ASP A 96 -0.46 -1.57 -20.59
CA ASP A 96 0.42 -2.72 -20.68
C ASP A 96 -0.20 -4.02 -20.14
N LEU A 97 -1.30 -3.94 -19.37
CA LEU A 97 -1.90 -5.09 -18.66
C LEU A 97 -3.36 -5.31 -19.03
N ALA A 98 -3.70 -6.50 -19.52
CA ALA A 98 -5.07 -6.86 -19.87
C ALA A 98 -6.04 -7.01 -18.66
N ILE A 99 -5.53 -6.89 -17.43
CA ILE A 99 -6.33 -6.99 -16.20
C ILE A 99 -6.80 -5.64 -15.67
N PHE A 100 -6.33 -4.52 -16.24
CA PHE A 100 -6.62 -3.20 -15.70
C PHE A 100 -7.11 -2.25 -16.79
N HIS A 101 -8.39 -1.91 -16.72
CA HIS A 101 -9.02 -0.87 -17.53
C HIS A 101 -9.89 -0.01 -16.62
N ARG A 102 -9.60 1.29 -16.55
CA ARG A 102 -10.36 2.25 -15.72
C ARG A 102 -11.83 2.24 -16.07
N ALA A 103 -12.17 2.04 -17.35
CA ALA A 103 -13.54 1.97 -17.85
C ALA A 103 -14.37 0.84 -17.22
N ASP A 104 -13.73 -0.22 -16.73
CA ASP A 104 -14.41 -1.33 -16.05
C ASP A 104 -14.89 -0.95 -14.63
N TYR A 105 -14.43 0.21 -14.11
CA TYR A 105 -14.74 0.68 -12.76
C TYR A 105 -15.25 2.12 -12.76
N PRO A 106 -16.43 2.42 -13.37
CA PRO A 106 -16.92 3.79 -13.55
C PRO A 106 -17.19 4.55 -12.24
N GLY A 107 -17.35 3.83 -11.12
CA GLY A 107 -17.50 4.40 -9.77
C GLY A 107 -16.21 4.65 -9.02
N VAL A 108 -15.05 4.33 -9.61
CA VAL A 108 -13.74 4.51 -8.98
C VAL A 108 -13.01 5.69 -9.59
N ARG A 109 -12.56 6.63 -8.75
CA ARG A 109 -11.72 7.74 -9.17
C ARG A 109 -10.26 7.31 -9.17
N PHE A 110 -9.67 7.12 -10.33
CA PHE A 110 -8.23 6.78 -10.47
C PHE A 110 -7.35 8.04 -10.54
N VAL A 111 -6.24 8.03 -9.80
CA VAL A 111 -5.26 9.12 -9.73
C VAL A 111 -3.86 8.58 -9.94
N THR A 112 -3.23 8.96 -11.06
CA THR A 112 -1.84 8.60 -11.35
C THR A 112 -0.90 9.56 -10.62
N SER A 113 -0.43 9.17 -9.43
CA SER A 113 0.48 9.98 -8.61
C SER A 113 1.24 9.11 -7.61
N PRO A 114 2.50 9.45 -7.28
CA PRO A 114 3.18 8.89 -6.12
C PRO A 114 2.46 9.23 -4.81
N LEU A 115 2.58 8.34 -3.83
CA LEU A 115 1.93 8.50 -2.54
C LEU A 115 2.46 9.73 -1.76
N GLU A 116 3.71 10.12 -1.98
CA GLU A 116 4.36 11.28 -1.37
C GLU A 116 3.87 12.62 -1.92
N GLU A 117 3.17 12.62 -3.04
CA GLU A 117 2.59 13.83 -3.60
C GLU A 117 1.16 13.99 -3.07
N ALA A 118 0.73 15.22 -2.91
CA ALA A 118 -0.63 15.49 -2.45
C ALA A 118 -1.64 14.94 -3.46
N GLY A 119 -2.26 13.83 -3.09
CA GLY A 119 -3.38 13.25 -3.83
C GLY A 119 -4.64 14.11 -3.70
N PRO A 120 -5.77 13.62 -4.22
CA PRO A 120 -7.07 14.30 -4.07
C PRO A 120 -7.37 14.52 -2.60
N ALA A 121 -7.85 15.72 -2.28
CA ALA A 121 -8.08 16.15 -0.92
C ALA A 121 -9.07 15.26 -0.17
N GLY A 122 -8.66 14.79 1.01
CA GLY A 122 -9.52 14.16 1.99
C GLY A 122 -10.58 15.13 2.56
N PRO A 123 -11.16 14.86 3.71
CA PRO A 123 -10.88 13.67 4.48
C PRO A 123 -11.58 12.41 3.91
N TYR A 124 -10.96 11.26 4.14
CA TYR A 124 -11.52 9.95 3.84
C TYR A 124 -12.02 9.28 5.12
N ALA A 125 -13.09 8.47 5.00
CA ALA A 125 -13.59 7.69 6.12
C ALA A 125 -12.69 6.47 6.42
N ALA A 126 -12.06 5.91 5.37
CA ALA A 126 -11.05 4.88 5.50
C ALA A 126 -9.94 5.06 4.48
N ILE A 127 -8.73 4.66 4.86
CA ILE A 127 -7.54 4.62 4.02
C ILE A 127 -7.02 3.19 4.03
N TYR A 128 -6.86 2.63 2.84
CA TYR A 128 -6.27 1.33 2.60
C TYR A 128 -4.89 1.52 1.97
N SER A 129 -3.89 0.81 2.46
CA SER A 129 -2.55 0.80 1.86
C SER A 129 -1.95 -0.60 1.98
N PHE A 130 -2.17 -1.41 0.94
CA PHE A 130 -1.76 -2.81 0.93
C PHE A 130 -0.42 -3.00 0.23
N ASN A 131 0.61 -3.29 1.01
CA ASN A 131 1.98 -3.53 0.54
C ASN A 131 2.52 -2.44 -0.41
N ALA A 132 2.14 -1.19 -0.16
CA ALA A 132 2.50 -0.04 -1.01
C ALA A 132 3.54 0.87 -0.35
N ILE A 133 3.46 1.03 0.98
CA ILE A 133 4.30 1.97 1.72
C ILE A 133 5.80 1.60 1.72
N ASN A 134 6.15 0.35 1.44
CA ASN A 134 7.52 -0.13 1.28
C ASN A 134 8.10 0.13 -0.12
N HIS A 135 7.29 0.58 -1.09
CA HIS A 135 7.68 0.91 -2.47
C HIS A 135 7.88 2.42 -2.70
N VAL A 136 7.58 3.25 -1.71
CA VAL A 136 7.69 4.71 -1.83
C VAL A 136 9.14 5.18 -1.83
N ARG A 137 9.38 6.37 -2.38
CA ARG A 137 10.69 7.01 -2.37
C ARG A 137 11.03 7.60 -1.01
N ASP A 138 10.05 8.21 -0.35
CA ASP A 138 10.17 8.88 0.95
C ASP A 138 9.07 8.38 1.88
N TRP A 139 9.46 7.50 2.79
CA TRP A 139 8.54 6.79 3.68
C TRP A 139 7.84 7.73 4.68
N ASP A 140 8.59 8.65 5.29
CA ASP A 140 8.02 9.60 6.24
C ASP A 140 7.04 10.53 5.55
N ARG A 141 7.43 11.07 4.38
CA ARG A 141 6.55 11.94 3.61
C ARG A 141 5.28 11.22 3.14
N ALA A 142 5.38 9.96 2.75
CA ALA A 142 4.21 9.18 2.36
C ALA A 142 3.24 8.99 3.53
N LEU A 143 3.74 8.66 4.73
CA LEU A 143 2.92 8.58 5.94
C LEU A 143 2.31 9.93 6.34
N ASP A 144 3.05 11.03 6.20
CA ASP A 144 2.53 12.37 6.41
C ASP A 144 1.39 12.71 5.44
N VAL A 145 1.53 12.33 4.16
CA VAL A 145 0.47 12.53 3.16
C VAL A 145 -0.76 11.71 3.52
N LEU A 146 -0.63 10.44 3.87
CA LEU A 146 -1.75 9.61 4.32
C LEU A 146 -2.45 10.23 5.54
N THR A 147 -1.67 10.71 6.50
CA THR A 147 -2.21 11.35 7.71
C THR A 147 -2.98 12.64 7.40
N ARG A 148 -2.48 13.47 6.48
CA ARG A 148 -3.21 14.68 6.04
C ARG A 148 -4.53 14.39 5.31
N GLN A 149 -4.73 13.17 4.81
CA GLN A 149 -5.99 12.74 4.22
C GLN A 149 -7.01 12.27 5.26
N ALA A 150 -6.64 12.22 6.54
CA ALA A 150 -7.49 11.77 7.63
C ALA A 150 -8.17 12.93 8.36
N ALA A 151 -9.33 12.65 8.94
CA ALA A 151 -9.95 13.43 10.01
C ALA A 151 -10.14 12.52 11.22
N THR A 152 -10.42 13.08 12.39
CA THR A 152 -10.71 12.30 13.60
C THR A 152 -11.77 11.23 13.29
N GLY A 153 -11.47 9.98 13.63
CA GLY A 153 -12.31 8.82 13.31
C GLY A 153 -12.02 8.15 11.97
N THR A 154 -11.15 8.71 11.12
CA THR A 154 -10.67 8.00 9.90
C THR A 154 -9.99 6.69 10.30
N ARG A 155 -10.39 5.61 9.64
CA ARG A 155 -9.79 4.28 9.85
C ARG A 155 -8.66 4.05 8.85
N LEU A 156 -7.58 3.42 9.29
CA LEU A 156 -6.45 3.01 8.46
C LEU A 156 -6.31 1.49 8.49
N LEU A 157 -6.17 0.89 7.31
CA LEU A 157 -5.71 -0.49 7.15
C LEU A 157 -4.44 -0.46 6.30
N LEU A 158 -3.31 -0.64 6.95
CA LEU A 158 -1.99 -0.62 6.34
C LEU A 158 -1.36 -1.99 6.44
N THR A 159 -0.80 -2.49 5.34
CA THR A 159 0.00 -3.71 5.36
C THR A 159 1.37 -3.49 4.74
N SER A 160 2.35 -4.25 5.20
CA SER A 160 3.70 -4.24 4.64
C SER A 160 4.42 -5.56 4.89
N ASP A 161 5.34 -5.90 3.98
CA ASP A 161 6.34 -6.91 4.25
C ASP A 161 7.41 -6.35 5.18
N VAL A 162 7.63 -7.00 6.32
CA VAL A 162 8.65 -6.62 7.30
C VAL A 162 9.64 -7.76 7.51
N HIS A 163 10.91 -7.45 7.71
CA HIS A 163 11.90 -8.47 7.96
C HIS A 163 11.60 -9.26 9.26
N ARG A 164 11.51 -10.57 9.13
CA ARG A 164 11.34 -11.47 10.26
C ARG A 164 12.54 -11.44 11.20
N HIS A 165 13.75 -11.27 10.66
CA HIS A 165 15.00 -11.28 11.41
C HIS A 165 15.69 -9.92 11.31
N ALA A 166 15.84 -9.21 12.42
CA ALA A 166 16.41 -7.86 12.47
C ALA A 166 17.85 -7.79 11.93
N TRP A 167 18.64 -8.86 12.07
CA TRP A 167 20.02 -8.95 11.59
C TRP A 167 20.14 -9.00 10.06
N LEU A 168 19.07 -9.37 9.34
CA LEU A 168 19.05 -9.38 7.88
C LEU A 168 18.95 -7.96 7.28
N ARG A 169 18.40 -6.99 8.01
CA ARG A 169 18.20 -5.61 7.51
C ARG A 169 19.48 -4.95 6.97
N PRO A 170 20.63 -4.97 7.70
CA PRO A 170 21.86 -4.37 7.16
C PRO A 170 22.38 -5.12 5.92
N VAL A 171 22.17 -6.44 5.84
CA VAL A 171 22.58 -7.24 4.68
C VAL A 171 21.79 -6.84 3.44
N PHE A 172 20.46 -6.77 3.55
CA PHE A 172 19.59 -6.36 2.43
C PHE A 172 19.72 -4.87 2.10
N ALA A 173 19.98 -4.01 3.08
CA ALA A 173 20.27 -2.60 2.83
C ALA A 173 21.58 -2.36 2.06
N ALA A 174 22.56 -3.27 2.22
CA ALA A 174 23.86 -3.19 1.56
C ALA A 174 23.90 -3.89 0.19
N LEU A 175 23.02 -4.88 -0.02
CA LEU A 175 22.92 -5.59 -1.29
C LEU A 175 21.98 -4.86 -2.24
N PRO A 176 22.38 -4.63 -3.52
CA PRO A 176 21.48 -4.06 -4.53
C PRO A 176 20.33 -5.00 -4.94
N GLY A 177 20.14 -6.10 -4.21
CA GLY A 177 19.25 -7.21 -4.60
C GLY A 177 17.77 -6.99 -4.31
N ASP A 178 17.37 -6.16 -3.33
CA ASP A 178 15.97 -5.85 -3.07
C ASP A 178 15.61 -4.45 -3.58
N VAL A 179 15.69 -4.30 -4.91
CA VAL A 179 15.34 -3.05 -5.58
C VAL A 179 13.84 -2.81 -5.55
N LEU A 180 13.02 -3.87 -5.40
CA LEU A 180 11.57 -3.76 -5.42
C LEU A 180 11.00 -3.23 -4.10
N HIS A 181 11.65 -3.49 -2.96
CA HIS A 181 11.24 -2.99 -1.65
C HIS A 181 12.29 -2.01 -1.11
N PRO A 182 12.35 -0.78 -1.61
CA PRO A 182 13.41 0.17 -1.25
C PRO A 182 13.34 0.64 0.20
N GLN A 183 12.16 0.53 0.84
CA GLN A 183 11.93 0.89 2.24
C GLN A 183 11.82 -0.38 3.09
N GLN A 184 12.75 -0.54 4.03
CA GLN A 184 12.85 -1.74 4.86
C GLN A 184 12.77 -1.35 6.34
N HIS A 185 11.54 -1.19 6.82
CA HIS A 185 11.24 -0.86 8.21
C HIS A 185 10.78 -2.11 8.97
N GLY A 186 11.05 -2.16 10.28
CA GLY A 186 10.52 -3.19 11.14
C GLY A 186 9.18 -2.80 11.76
N PRO A 187 8.47 -3.75 12.41
CA PRO A 187 7.16 -3.48 13.02
C PRO A 187 7.19 -2.31 14.01
N GLU A 188 8.24 -2.20 14.83
CA GLU A 188 8.42 -1.10 15.78
C GLU A 188 8.47 0.27 15.11
N ALA A 189 9.12 0.36 13.93
CA ALA A 189 9.17 1.63 13.20
C ALA A 189 7.79 2.03 12.69
N TYR A 190 6.98 1.08 12.20
CA TYR A 190 5.60 1.34 11.79
C TYR A 190 4.75 1.79 12.97
N ARG A 191 4.81 1.08 14.12
CA ARG A 191 4.05 1.46 15.33
C ARG A 191 4.39 2.89 15.76
N ARG A 192 5.68 3.19 15.91
CA ARG A 192 6.16 4.53 16.30
C ARG A 192 5.69 5.58 15.32
N ALA A 193 5.92 5.38 14.01
CA ALA A 193 5.59 6.36 12.98
C ALA A 193 4.10 6.65 12.89
N LEU A 194 3.23 5.64 13.05
CA LEU A 194 1.78 5.82 13.10
C LEU A 194 1.37 6.56 14.37
N THR A 195 1.86 6.14 15.53
CA THR A 195 1.50 6.74 16.83
C THR A 195 1.94 8.20 16.92
N GLU A 196 3.16 8.53 16.46
CA GLU A 196 3.68 9.91 16.43
C GLU A 196 2.86 10.84 15.53
N ARG A 197 2.11 10.27 14.56
CA ARG A 197 1.21 10.99 13.66
C ARG A 197 -0.26 11.02 14.10
N GLY A 198 -0.54 10.62 15.36
CA GLY A 198 -1.89 10.67 15.92
C GLY A 198 -2.77 9.46 15.55
N TRP A 199 -2.19 8.37 15.04
CA TRP A 199 -2.91 7.12 14.81
C TRP A 199 -2.89 6.25 16.08
N ARG A 200 -4.04 5.86 16.57
CA ARG A 200 -4.19 4.82 17.61
C ARG A 200 -4.28 3.47 16.92
N ILE A 201 -3.24 2.66 17.07
CA ILE A 201 -3.23 1.28 16.57
C ILE A 201 -4.18 0.44 17.41
N GLU A 202 -5.10 -0.25 16.74
CA GLU A 202 -6.12 -1.10 17.38
C GLU A 202 -5.73 -2.57 17.31
N ARG A 203 -5.14 -2.98 16.17
CA ARG A 203 -4.67 -4.36 15.94
C ARG A 203 -3.39 -4.38 15.13
N GLU A 204 -2.59 -5.40 15.38
CA GLU A 204 -1.44 -5.78 14.57
C GLU A 204 -1.49 -7.28 14.35
N ASP A 205 -1.62 -7.71 13.10
CA ASP A 205 -1.77 -9.11 12.72
C ASP A 205 -0.68 -9.53 11.75
N VAL A 206 -0.11 -10.72 11.98
CA VAL A 206 0.77 -11.37 11.01
C VAL A 206 -0.10 -12.20 10.06
N LEU A 207 -0.36 -11.67 8.87
CA LEU A 207 -1.23 -12.32 7.87
C LEU A 207 -0.54 -13.52 7.20
N ARG A 208 0.78 -13.44 7.03
CA ARG A 208 1.59 -14.49 6.41
C ARG A 208 3.01 -14.45 6.96
N THR A 209 3.57 -15.62 7.25
CA THR A 209 4.97 -15.79 7.65
C THR A 209 5.74 -16.49 6.55
N GLU A 210 6.79 -15.87 6.06
CA GLU A 210 7.73 -16.44 5.10
C GLU A 210 9.12 -16.60 5.73
N ALA A 211 10.07 -17.20 5.00
CA ALA A 211 11.41 -17.46 5.53
C ALA A 211 12.15 -16.17 5.95
N ILE A 212 11.98 -15.09 5.19
CA ILE A 212 12.68 -13.81 5.35
C ILE A 212 11.76 -12.71 5.84
N PHE A 213 10.51 -12.69 5.38
CA PHE A 213 9.52 -11.64 5.65
C PHE A 213 8.30 -12.17 6.37
N ASN A 214 7.71 -11.31 7.19
CA ASN A 214 6.34 -11.42 7.65
C ASN A 214 5.51 -10.37 6.94
N TYR A 215 4.35 -10.75 6.42
CA TYR A 215 3.34 -9.82 5.92
C TYR A 215 2.45 -9.40 7.08
N VAL A 216 2.56 -8.15 7.51
CA VAL A 216 1.91 -7.63 8.70
C VAL A 216 0.85 -6.61 8.32
N ALA A 217 -0.28 -6.65 9.01
CA ALA A 217 -1.35 -5.67 8.92
C ALA A 217 -1.44 -4.86 10.22
N TRP A 218 -1.65 -3.56 10.10
CA TRP A 218 -2.02 -2.66 11.19
C TRP A 218 -3.38 -2.05 10.88
N THR A 219 -4.31 -2.19 11.80
CA THR A 219 -5.54 -1.40 11.81
C THR A 219 -5.41 -0.29 12.84
N ALA A 220 -5.79 0.92 12.45
CA ALA A 220 -5.69 2.07 13.32
C ALA A 220 -6.82 3.08 13.07
N THR A 221 -7.07 3.93 14.07
CA THR A 221 -8.02 5.04 13.98
C THR A 221 -7.29 6.35 14.27
N PHE A 222 -7.50 7.35 13.43
CA PHE A 222 -6.92 8.67 13.61
C PHE A 222 -7.62 9.42 14.74
N GLN A 223 -6.84 9.90 15.70
CA GLN A 223 -7.36 10.61 16.88
C GLN A 223 -7.26 12.14 16.76
N GLY A 224 -6.56 12.63 15.72
CA GLY A 224 -6.15 14.04 15.62
C GLY A 224 -4.71 14.24 16.13
N GLN A 225 -4.13 15.37 15.76
CA GLN A 225 -2.85 15.86 16.30
C GLN A 225 -3.10 16.82 17.43
#